data_95773908563530ec2b68975f35f83ba4
#
_entry.id   95773908563530ec2b68975f35f83ba4
#
_cell.length_a   1.000
_cell.length_b   1.000
_cell.length_c   1.000
_cell.angle_alpha   90.00
_cell.angle_beta   90.00
_cell.angle_gamma   90.00
#
_symmetry.space_group_name_H-M   'P 1'
#
loop_
_entity.id
_entity.type
_entity.pdbx_description
1 polymer ?
#
loop_
_entity_poly.entity_id
_entity_poly.type
_entity_poly.pdbx_seq_one_letter_code
_entity_poly.pdbx_strand_id
1 'polypeptide(L)'
;MDLFEYQARDMFEAHGVPVLAGQTATTPEEAKAAAEQIGAKSGGVTVVKAQVKTGGRGKAGGVKVAKSADEAEQYAKDILGMDIKGHTVGTVMIAQGAKIAEEYYFSILLDRANRSYLAMCSKEGGVEIEQLAVERPEALARIEVDPNVGIDGAKADEIVKAAGFDDETAAKVAPVLVKLWETYRDEDATLVEVNPLVKTEDGDIIALDGKVTLDANAGFRHPDHEALEDKAAADPLEAKAKALDLNYVKLDGNVGIIGNGAGLVMSTLDVVAYAGEDFTGGKAKPANFLDIGGGASAEIMANGLDLIMSDEQVRSVFVNVFGGITACDQVALGIKGALEKLGDKAVKPLVVRLDGNAVTEGRKILEEFNHPLVTMVSTMDEAASKAAELASKEA
;
A
#
# COMPACT_ATOMS: atom_id res chain seq x y z
N MET A 1 -0.44 -3.53 -4.35
CA MET A 1 0.11 -4.15 -3.12
C MET A 1 1.62 -4.11 -3.19
N ASP A 2 2.30 -3.47 -2.22
CA ASP A 2 3.77 -3.44 -2.16
C ASP A 2 4.29 -4.73 -1.54
N LEU A 3 5.32 -5.32 -2.17
CA LEU A 3 6.01 -6.51 -1.67
C LEU A 3 7.17 -6.14 -0.74
N PHE A 4 7.52 -7.07 0.16
CA PHE A 4 8.82 -7.04 0.82
C PHE A 4 9.94 -7.38 -0.18
N GLU A 5 11.16 -6.96 0.10
CA GLU A 5 12.32 -7.26 -0.75
C GLU A 5 12.52 -8.77 -1.00
N TYR A 6 12.34 -9.61 0.03
CA TYR A 6 12.47 -11.07 -0.12
C TYR A 6 11.40 -11.64 -1.05
N GLN A 7 10.17 -11.11 -1.00
CA GLN A 7 9.09 -11.52 -1.90
C GLN A 7 9.38 -11.10 -3.35
N ALA A 8 9.84 -9.86 -3.53
CA ALA A 8 10.26 -9.37 -4.85
C ALA A 8 11.43 -10.21 -5.40
N ARG A 9 12.42 -10.56 -4.56
CA ARG A 9 13.54 -11.43 -4.90
C ARG A 9 13.07 -12.80 -5.35
N ASP A 10 12.14 -13.43 -4.62
CA ASP A 10 11.62 -14.76 -4.93
C ASP A 10 10.79 -14.75 -6.23
N MET A 11 10.02 -13.69 -6.46
CA MET A 11 9.30 -13.46 -7.72
C MET A 11 10.27 -13.29 -8.89
N PHE A 12 11.35 -12.53 -8.74
CA PHE A 12 12.40 -12.40 -9.75
C PHE A 12 13.05 -13.75 -10.08
N GLU A 13 13.37 -14.55 -9.06
CA GLU A 13 13.93 -15.89 -9.25
C GLU A 13 12.98 -16.80 -10.04
N ALA A 14 11.68 -16.75 -9.73
CA ALA A 14 10.66 -17.54 -10.42
C ALA A 14 10.57 -17.18 -11.93
N HIS A 15 10.79 -15.93 -12.29
CA HIS A 15 10.85 -15.42 -13.66
C HIS A 15 12.25 -15.52 -14.30
N GLY A 16 13.21 -16.15 -13.61
CA GLY A 16 14.56 -16.38 -14.12
C GLY A 16 15.43 -15.11 -14.18
N VAL A 17 15.06 -14.05 -13.46
CA VAL A 17 15.95 -12.91 -13.21
C VAL A 17 17.09 -13.38 -12.31
N PRO A 18 18.36 -13.11 -12.64
CA PRO A 18 19.48 -13.47 -11.78
C PRO A 18 19.41 -12.74 -10.43
N VAL A 19 19.34 -13.49 -9.34
CA VAL A 19 19.32 -13.00 -7.96
C VAL A 19 20.30 -13.78 -7.10
N LEU A 20 20.71 -13.22 -5.96
CA LEU A 20 21.48 -13.95 -4.95
C LEU A 20 20.58 -14.85 -4.11
N ALA A 21 21.14 -15.92 -3.56
CA ALA A 21 20.44 -16.73 -2.55
C ALA A 21 20.07 -15.88 -1.34
N GLY A 22 18.84 -16.08 -0.87
CA GLY A 22 18.31 -15.37 0.30
C GLY A 22 17.39 -16.28 1.11
N GLN A 23 17.33 -16.08 2.42
CA GLN A 23 16.41 -16.77 3.31
C GLN A 23 15.95 -15.83 4.39
N THR A 24 14.66 -15.82 4.70
CA THR A 24 14.09 -15.03 5.80
C THR A 24 14.33 -15.68 7.16
N ALA A 25 14.39 -14.84 8.19
CA ALA A 25 14.47 -15.26 9.58
C ALA A 25 13.69 -14.27 10.47
N THR A 26 12.98 -14.81 11.46
CA THR A 26 12.21 -14.04 12.44
C THR A 26 12.85 -14.07 13.82
N THR A 27 13.87 -14.92 13.99
CA THR A 27 14.67 -15.01 15.21
C THR A 27 16.17 -14.97 14.89
N PRO A 28 17.03 -14.58 15.86
CA PRO A 28 18.47 -14.59 15.66
C PRO A 28 19.04 -15.99 15.36
N GLU A 29 18.49 -17.04 15.96
CA GLU A 29 18.90 -18.43 15.76
C GLU A 29 18.60 -18.91 14.34
N GLU A 30 17.42 -18.55 13.80
CA GLU A 30 17.07 -18.81 12.40
C GLU A 30 18.04 -18.08 11.45
N ALA A 31 18.38 -16.82 11.77
CA ALA A 31 19.34 -16.04 11.00
C ALA A 31 20.72 -16.68 10.95
N LYS A 32 21.20 -17.24 12.08
CA LYS A 32 22.45 -18.01 12.15
C LYS A 32 22.40 -19.24 11.25
N ALA A 33 21.34 -20.03 11.37
CA ALA A 33 21.18 -21.24 10.56
C ALA A 33 21.12 -20.93 9.06
N ALA A 34 20.43 -19.87 8.68
CA ALA A 34 20.39 -19.36 7.30
C ALA A 34 21.78 -18.92 6.81
N ALA A 35 22.53 -18.20 7.66
CA ALA A 35 23.88 -17.73 7.34
C ALA A 35 24.89 -18.90 7.16
N GLU A 36 24.78 -19.97 7.93
CA GLU A 36 25.59 -21.18 7.77
C GLU A 36 25.33 -21.84 6.40
N GLN A 37 24.07 -21.94 5.97
CA GLN A 37 23.68 -22.55 4.70
C GLN A 37 24.08 -21.68 3.49
N ILE A 38 23.76 -20.38 3.53
CA ILE A 38 23.99 -19.45 2.43
C ILE A 38 25.46 -19.08 2.34
N GLY A 39 26.12 -18.85 3.47
CA GLY A 39 27.53 -18.45 3.55
C GLY A 39 28.49 -19.48 2.99
N ALA A 40 28.12 -20.77 2.96
CA ALA A 40 28.94 -21.82 2.36
C ALA A 40 29.29 -21.54 0.88
N LYS A 41 28.45 -20.80 0.17
CA LYS A 41 28.65 -20.42 -1.24
C LYS A 41 29.45 -19.13 -1.43
N SER A 42 29.61 -18.31 -0.39
CA SER A 42 30.26 -16.98 -0.44
C SER A 42 31.45 -16.84 0.51
N GLY A 43 32.09 -17.96 0.89
CA GLY A 43 33.22 -17.94 1.80
C GLY A 43 32.87 -17.47 3.23
N GLY A 44 31.64 -17.66 3.66
CA GLY A 44 31.12 -17.29 4.97
C GLY A 44 30.52 -15.88 5.05
N VAL A 45 30.60 -15.10 3.98
CA VAL A 45 30.08 -13.73 3.97
C VAL A 45 28.59 -13.73 3.61
N THR A 46 27.78 -13.12 4.48
CA THR A 46 26.34 -12.91 4.26
C THR A 46 25.95 -11.47 4.56
N VAL A 47 24.76 -11.05 4.14
CA VAL A 47 24.22 -9.73 4.42
C VAL A 47 22.88 -9.90 5.16
N VAL A 48 22.78 -9.30 6.34
CA VAL A 48 21.54 -9.25 7.12
C VAL A 48 20.77 -7.99 6.75
N LYS A 49 19.56 -8.15 6.20
CA LYS A 49 18.75 -7.05 5.66
C LYS A 49 17.39 -7.00 6.35
N ALA A 50 17.08 -5.88 7.01
CA ALA A 50 15.74 -5.62 7.54
C ALA A 50 14.68 -5.71 6.44
N GLN A 51 13.57 -6.36 6.72
CA GLN A 51 12.43 -6.45 5.80
C GLN A 51 11.33 -5.51 6.25
N VAL A 52 11.27 -4.34 5.61
CA VAL A 52 10.23 -3.30 5.79
C VAL A 52 9.90 -2.70 4.44
N LYS A 53 8.65 -2.24 4.28
CA LYS A 53 8.13 -1.68 3.01
C LYS A 53 8.51 -0.19 2.82
N THR A 54 9.69 0.20 3.26
CA THR A 54 10.22 1.57 3.10
C THR A 54 11.67 1.56 2.65
N GLY A 55 12.05 2.58 1.89
CA GLY A 55 13.44 2.78 1.46
C GLY A 55 14.33 3.36 2.55
N GLY A 56 15.66 3.31 2.32
CA GLY A 56 16.66 3.90 3.24
C GLY A 56 17.06 2.99 4.41
N ARG A 57 16.76 1.69 4.33
CA ARG A 57 17.12 0.69 5.35
C ARG A 57 18.60 0.68 5.70
N GLY A 58 19.47 0.81 4.70
CA GLY A 58 20.92 0.89 4.90
C GLY A 58 21.34 2.10 5.75
N LYS A 59 20.79 3.29 5.46
CA LYS A 59 21.07 4.52 6.23
C LYS A 59 20.57 4.43 7.68
N ALA A 60 19.51 3.67 7.90
CA ALA A 60 18.93 3.42 9.24
C ALA A 60 19.69 2.32 10.03
N GLY A 61 20.72 1.68 9.44
CA GLY A 61 21.44 0.58 10.09
C GLY A 61 20.76 -0.80 9.98
N GLY A 62 19.71 -0.91 9.17
CA GLY A 62 18.97 -2.14 8.91
C GLY A 62 19.64 -3.08 7.89
N VAL A 63 20.83 -2.78 7.40
CA VAL A 63 21.60 -3.64 6.48
C VAL A 63 23.02 -3.74 7.01
N LYS A 64 23.47 -4.98 7.30
CA LYS A 64 24.82 -5.23 7.84
C LYS A 64 25.47 -6.45 7.16
N VAL A 65 26.74 -6.33 6.83
CA VAL A 65 27.55 -7.42 6.26
C VAL A 65 28.14 -8.24 7.39
N ALA A 66 27.81 -9.52 7.46
CA ALA A 66 28.33 -10.50 8.41
C ALA A 66 29.41 -11.37 7.77
N LYS A 67 30.52 -11.56 8.46
CA LYS A 67 31.65 -12.40 8.02
C LYS A 67 31.59 -13.80 8.57
N SER A 68 30.65 -14.07 9.43
CA SER A 68 30.38 -15.39 10.03
C SER A 68 28.89 -15.52 10.38
N ALA A 69 28.46 -16.75 10.65
CA ALA A 69 27.11 -17.02 11.11
C ALA A 69 26.82 -16.43 12.51
N ASP A 70 27.82 -16.36 13.39
CA ASP A 70 27.71 -15.74 14.71
C ASP A 70 27.52 -14.21 14.59
N GLU A 71 28.20 -13.56 13.66
CA GLU A 71 27.96 -12.14 13.37
C GLU A 71 26.56 -11.91 12.78
N ALA A 72 26.08 -12.81 11.92
CA ALA A 72 24.72 -12.73 11.36
C ALA A 72 23.66 -12.86 12.44
N GLU A 73 23.83 -13.78 13.41
CA GLU A 73 22.98 -13.93 14.59
C GLU A 73 22.94 -12.63 15.41
N GLN A 74 24.11 -12.05 15.69
CA GLN A 74 24.18 -10.81 16.45
C GLN A 74 23.52 -9.64 15.72
N TYR A 75 23.76 -9.50 14.42
CA TYR A 75 23.12 -8.43 13.62
C TYR A 75 21.62 -8.62 13.48
N ALA A 76 21.15 -9.86 13.37
CA ALA A 76 19.70 -10.12 13.38
C ALA A 76 19.07 -9.72 14.73
N LYS A 77 19.74 -9.99 15.85
CA LYS A 77 19.31 -9.56 17.18
C LYS A 77 19.23 -8.03 17.31
N ASP A 78 20.19 -7.32 16.71
CA ASP A 78 20.22 -5.85 16.73
C ASP A 78 19.14 -5.23 15.83
N ILE A 79 18.80 -5.89 14.70
CA ILE A 79 17.90 -5.37 13.67
C ILE A 79 16.44 -5.73 13.93
N LEU A 80 16.16 -6.95 14.42
CA LEU A 80 14.80 -7.35 14.79
C LEU A 80 14.26 -6.45 15.91
N GLY A 81 13.07 -5.90 15.71
CA GLY A 81 12.43 -4.96 16.62
C GLY A 81 12.86 -3.50 16.43
N MET A 82 13.81 -3.18 15.53
CA MET A 82 14.12 -1.78 15.20
C MET A 82 12.90 -1.09 14.58
N ASP A 83 12.75 0.21 14.86
CA ASP A 83 11.87 1.08 14.08
C ASP A 83 12.65 1.69 12.91
N ILE A 84 12.15 1.51 11.70
CA ILE A 84 12.66 2.16 10.49
C ILE A 84 11.54 2.97 9.85
N LYS A 85 11.55 4.28 10.07
CA LYS A 85 10.54 5.22 9.55
C LYS A 85 9.09 4.83 9.93
N GLY A 86 8.87 4.41 11.17
CA GLY A 86 7.55 4.00 11.69
C GLY A 86 7.18 2.54 11.41
N HIS A 87 8.09 1.76 10.79
CA HIS A 87 7.90 0.33 10.56
C HIS A 87 8.77 -0.50 11.48
N THR A 88 8.16 -1.30 12.34
CA THR A 88 8.89 -2.24 13.21
C THR A 88 9.39 -3.43 12.39
N VAL A 89 10.68 -3.73 12.46
CA VAL A 89 11.29 -4.87 11.77
C VAL A 89 10.91 -6.18 12.45
N GLY A 90 9.99 -6.94 11.84
CA GLY A 90 9.59 -8.28 12.31
C GLY A 90 10.36 -9.43 11.65
N THR A 91 11.03 -9.15 10.52
CA THR A 91 11.72 -10.17 9.72
C THR A 91 13.02 -9.59 9.16
N VAL A 92 14.06 -10.40 9.14
CA VAL A 92 15.29 -10.11 8.38
C VAL A 92 15.44 -11.10 7.23
N MET A 93 16.09 -10.68 6.13
CA MET A 93 16.57 -11.59 5.10
C MET A 93 18.07 -11.73 5.23
N ILE A 94 18.54 -12.98 5.25
CA ILE A 94 19.95 -13.33 5.16
C ILE A 94 20.23 -13.59 3.68
N ALA A 95 21.01 -12.72 3.07
CA ALA A 95 21.36 -12.80 1.66
C ALA A 95 22.82 -13.22 1.48
N GLN A 96 23.12 -13.93 0.39
CA GLN A 96 24.47 -14.25 0.00
C GLN A 96 25.27 -12.97 -0.25
N GLY A 97 26.51 -12.92 0.25
CA GLY A 97 27.44 -11.83 -0.07
C GLY A 97 27.92 -11.94 -1.53
N ALA A 98 28.08 -10.81 -2.18
CA ALA A 98 28.68 -10.70 -3.52
C ALA A 98 29.74 -9.62 -3.56
N LYS A 99 30.73 -9.79 -4.44
CA LYS A 99 31.72 -8.76 -4.75
C LYS A 99 31.19 -7.91 -5.89
N ILE A 100 30.82 -6.69 -5.58
CA ILE A 100 30.21 -5.74 -6.50
C ILE A 100 31.31 -4.92 -7.17
N ALA A 101 31.31 -4.93 -8.51
CA ALA A 101 32.20 -4.08 -9.31
C ALA A 101 31.53 -2.76 -9.70
N GLU A 102 30.25 -2.81 -10.12
CA GLU A 102 29.47 -1.66 -10.56
C GLU A 102 28.01 -1.78 -10.11
N GLU A 103 27.37 -0.66 -9.86
CA GLU A 103 25.97 -0.57 -9.45
C GLU A 103 25.17 0.22 -10.48
N TYR A 104 24.03 -0.29 -10.91
CA TYR A 104 23.14 0.26 -11.91
C TYR A 104 21.73 0.41 -11.35
N TYR A 105 20.91 1.14 -12.06
CA TYR A 105 19.49 1.29 -11.77
C TYR A 105 18.64 0.85 -12.95
N PHE A 106 17.54 0.16 -12.66
CA PHE A 106 16.47 -0.08 -13.61
C PHE A 106 15.12 -0.06 -12.92
N SER A 107 14.14 0.55 -13.58
CA SER A 107 12.73 0.39 -13.21
C SER A 107 11.83 0.41 -14.43
N ILE A 108 10.66 -0.22 -14.29
CA ILE A 108 9.53 -0.05 -15.19
C ILE A 108 8.28 0.22 -14.36
N LEU A 109 7.49 1.21 -14.79
CA LEU A 109 6.29 1.65 -14.10
C LEU A 109 5.18 2.02 -15.08
N LEU A 110 3.94 2.07 -14.55
CA LEU A 110 2.78 2.55 -15.27
C LEU A 110 2.79 4.09 -15.35
N ASP A 111 2.94 4.63 -16.56
CA ASP A 111 2.82 6.05 -16.83
C ASP A 111 1.38 6.40 -17.25
N ARG A 112 0.57 6.77 -16.27
CA ARG A 112 -0.85 7.11 -16.48
C ARG A 112 -1.03 8.37 -17.31
N ALA A 113 -0.10 9.32 -17.22
CA ALA A 113 -0.19 10.59 -17.94
C ALA A 113 -0.06 10.38 -19.45
N ASN A 114 0.84 9.52 -19.88
CA ASN A 114 1.11 9.21 -21.28
C ASN A 114 0.38 7.95 -21.77
N ARG A 115 -0.36 7.25 -20.91
CA ARG A 115 -1.08 5.99 -21.21
C ARG A 115 -0.14 4.93 -21.80
N SER A 116 1.06 4.84 -21.24
CA SER A 116 2.13 3.93 -21.64
C SER A 116 2.81 3.35 -20.40
N TYR A 117 3.86 2.56 -20.61
CA TYR A 117 4.79 2.25 -19.55
C TYR A 117 6.06 3.10 -19.72
N LEU A 118 6.76 3.35 -18.63
CA LEU A 118 8.01 4.08 -18.60
C LEU A 118 9.11 3.17 -18.04
N ALA A 119 10.12 2.90 -18.87
CA ALA A 119 11.37 2.30 -18.42
C ALA A 119 12.38 3.37 -18.07
N MET A 120 13.00 3.28 -16.90
CA MET A 120 14.09 4.14 -16.49
C MET A 120 15.33 3.31 -16.24
N CYS A 121 16.49 3.78 -16.71
CA CYS A 121 17.77 3.08 -16.57
C CYS A 121 18.91 4.04 -16.36
N SER A 122 19.85 3.70 -15.47
CA SER A 122 21.07 4.46 -15.24
C SER A 122 22.25 3.55 -14.94
N LYS A 123 23.45 3.98 -15.33
CA LYS A 123 24.73 3.38 -14.87
C LYS A 123 25.06 3.74 -13.42
N GLU A 124 24.29 4.57 -12.79
CA GLU A 124 24.47 5.00 -11.42
C GLU A 124 23.34 4.43 -10.57
N GLY A 125 23.61 3.32 -9.90
CA GLY A 125 22.72 2.64 -8.98
C GLY A 125 23.11 2.84 -7.52
N GLY A 126 22.30 2.28 -6.60
CA GLY A 126 22.55 2.41 -5.16
C GLY A 126 22.35 3.83 -4.61
N VAL A 127 21.77 4.73 -5.40
CA VAL A 127 21.56 6.15 -5.08
C VAL A 127 20.07 6.49 -4.98
N GLU A 128 19.73 7.65 -4.41
CA GLU A 128 18.39 8.20 -4.41
C GLU A 128 18.03 8.67 -5.84
N ILE A 129 17.20 7.93 -6.52
CA ILE A 129 16.90 8.16 -7.95
C ILE A 129 16.15 9.47 -8.19
N GLU A 130 15.31 9.88 -7.25
CA GLU A 130 14.60 11.16 -7.30
C GLU A 130 15.60 12.34 -7.28
N GLN A 131 16.65 12.23 -6.48
CA GLN A 131 17.72 13.23 -6.42
C GLN A 131 18.53 13.24 -7.73
N LEU A 132 18.90 12.05 -8.25
CA LEU A 132 19.60 11.92 -9.53
C LEU A 132 18.79 12.55 -10.67
N ALA A 133 17.48 12.30 -10.70
CA ALA A 133 16.58 12.84 -11.71
C ALA A 133 16.50 14.38 -11.73
N VAL A 134 16.72 15.03 -10.60
CA VAL A 134 16.73 16.50 -10.46
C VAL A 134 18.11 17.10 -10.74
N GLU A 135 19.16 16.51 -10.15
CA GLU A 135 20.50 17.06 -10.22
C GLU A 135 21.21 16.77 -11.54
N ARG A 136 20.98 15.56 -12.10
CA ARG A 136 21.61 15.08 -13.34
C ARG A 136 20.63 14.27 -14.19
N PRO A 137 19.59 14.93 -14.74
CA PRO A 137 18.55 14.25 -15.51
C PRO A 137 19.09 13.49 -16.73
N GLU A 138 20.24 13.89 -17.28
CA GLU A 138 20.92 13.21 -18.40
C GLU A 138 21.54 11.85 -18.00
N ALA A 139 21.76 11.61 -16.71
CA ALA A 139 22.28 10.32 -16.22
C ALA A 139 21.17 9.27 -16.09
N LEU A 140 19.91 9.65 -16.21
CA LEU A 140 18.75 8.77 -16.13
C LEU A 140 18.02 8.68 -17.47
N ALA A 141 18.27 7.63 -18.23
CA ALA A 141 17.51 7.35 -19.43
C ALA A 141 16.04 7.08 -19.09
N ARG A 142 15.12 7.69 -19.84
CA ARG A 142 13.67 7.54 -19.73
C ARG A 142 13.12 7.16 -21.08
N ILE A 143 12.65 5.93 -21.21
CA ILE A 143 12.21 5.35 -22.48
C ILE A 143 10.76 4.90 -22.35
N GLU A 144 9.92 5.43 -23.22
CA GLU A 144 8.53 5.00 -23.34
C GLU A 144 8.46 3.56 -23.88
N VAL A 145 7.59 2.76 -23.28
CA VAL A 145 7.36 1.36 -23.64
C VAL A 145 5.90 1.19 -24.04
N ASP A 146 5.67 0.83 -25.31
CA ASP A 146 4.32 0.56 -25.83
C ASP A 146 3.71 -0.64 -25.07
N PRO A 147 2.52 -0.50 -24.45
CA PRO A 147 1.85 -1.58 -23.74
C PRO A 147 1.56 -2.83 -24.56
N ASN A 148 1.46 -2.70 -25.88
CA ASN A 148 1.17 -3.82 -26.78
C ASN A 148 2.43 -4.60 -27.19
N VAL A 149 3.61 -4.01 -27.06
CA VAL A 149 4.90 -4.59 -27.48
C VAL A 149 5.73 -5.00 -26.27
N GLY A 150 5.85 -4.11 -25.28
CA GLY A 150 6.66 -4.31 -24.09
C GLY A 150 8.16 -4.12 -24.33
N ILE A 151 8.97 -4.77 -23.49
CA ILE A 151 10.44 -4.76 -23.62
C ILE A 151 10.88 -6.10 -24.20
N ASP A 152 11.04 -6.16 -25.52
CA ASP A 152 11.75 -7.22 -26.22
C ASP A 152 13.27 -6.95 -26.28
N GLY A 153 14.02 -7.81 -26.96
CA GLY A 153 15.47 -7.61 -27.09
C GLY A 153 15.85 -6.27 -27.72
N ALA A 154 15.11 -5.83 -28.74
CA ALA A 154 15.40 -4.57 -29.43
C ALA A 154 15.12 -3.36 -28.53
N LYS A 155 14.03 -3.39 -27.76
CA LYS A 155 13.71 -2.33 -26.78
C LYS A 155 14.70 -2.34 -25.62
N ALA A 156 15.13 -3.51 -25.13
CA ALA A 156 16.18 -3.62 -24.11
C ALA A 156 17.51 -3.03 -24.59
N ASP A 157 17.91 -3.30 -25.82
CA ASP A 157 19.11 -2.70 -26.44
C ASP A 157 18.99 -1.17 -26.56
N GLU A 158 17.82 -0.64 -26.90
CA GLU A 158 17.54 0.79 -26.92
C GLU A 158 17.73 1.40 -25.52
N ILE A 159 17.19 0.76 -24.47
CA ILE A 159 17.26 1.23 -23.10
C ILE A 159 18.72 1.27 -22.60
N VAL A 160 19.47 0.18 -22.75
CA VAL A 160 20.86 0.13 -22.26
C VAL A 160 21.78 1.10 -23.03
N LYS A 161 21.54 1.29 -24.33
CA LYS A 161 22.26 2.26 -25.14
C LYS A 161 21.94 3.70 -24.69
N ALA A 162 20.67 4.01 -24.45
CA ALA A 162 20.27 5.33 -23.96
C ALA A 162 20.86 5.64 -22.57
N ALA A 163 21.00 4.63 -21.70
CA ALA A 163 21.67 4.74 -20.42
C ALA A 163 23.21 4.85 -20.53
N GLY A 164 23.78 4.66 -21.74
CA GLY A 164 25.21 4.85 -22.03
C GLY A 164 26.09 3.70 -21.59
N PHE A 165 25.57 2.46 -21.52
CA PHE A 165 26.41 1.28 -21.29
C PHE A 165 27.36 1.03 -22.46
N ASP A 166 28.54 0.47 -22.17
CA ASP A 166 29.42 -0.08 -23.19
C ASP A 166 28.83 -1.39 -23.76
N ASP A 167 29.27 -1.77 -24.96
CA ASP A 167 28.70 -2.91 -25.70
C ASP A 167 28.80 -4.24 -24.92
N GLU A 168 29.87 -4.47 -24.15
CA GLU A 168 30.05 -5.69 -23.38
C GLU A 168 29.05 -5.76 -22.22
N THR A 169 28.92 -4.68 -21.46
CA THR A 169 28.00 -4.60 -20.34
C THR A 169 26.54 -4.58 -20.82
N ALA A 170 26.25 -3.84 -21.91
CA ALA A 170 24.92 -3.79 -22.53
C ALA A 170 24.43 -5.19 -22.93
N ALA A 171 25.28 -6.01 -23.56
CA ALA A 171 24.93 -7.37 -23.95
C ALA A 171 24.55 -8.29 -22.78
N LYS A 172 25.03 -8.00 -21.58
CA LYS A 172 24.70 -8.74 -20.35
C LYS A 172 23.49 -8.18 -19.61
N VAL A 173 23.31 -6.86 -19.62
CA VAL A 173 22.19 -6.17 -18.93
C VAL A 173 20.89 -6.35 -19.72
N ALA A 174 20.88 -6.16 -21.03
CA ALA A 174 19.67 -6.20 -21.86
C ALA A 174 18.80 -7.46 -21.65
N PRO A 175 19.35 -8.69 -21.61
CA PRO A 175 18.55 -9.90 -21.33
C PRO A 175 17.91 -9.88 -19.93
N VAL A 176 18.53 -9.25 -18.94
CA VAL A 176 17.97 -9.11 -17.59
C VAL A 176 16.79 -8.14 -17.58
N LEU A 177 16.88 -7.04 -18.36
CA LEU A 177 15.75 -6.11 -18.50
C LEU A 177 14.52 -6.76 -19.13
N VAL A 178 14.72 -7.66 -20.11
CA VAL A 178 13.61 -8.45 -20.69
C VAL A 178 12.92 -9.31 -19.64
N LYS A 179 13.67 -9.99 -18.76
CA LYS A 179 13.10 -10.81 -17.69
C LYS A 179 12.39 -9.98 -16.63
N LEU A 180 12.91 -8.80 -16.28
CA LEU A 180 12.25 -7.87 -15.39
C LEU A 180 10.92 -7.34 -15.97
N TRP A 181 10.88 -7.13 -17.31
CA TRP A 181 9.65 -6.83 -18.02
C TRP A 181 8.67 -8.00 -17.99
N GLU A 182 9.13 -9.24 -18.21
CA GLU A 182 8.29 -10.43 -18.13
C GLU A 182 7.67 -10.55 -16.73
N THR A 183 8.46 -10.33 -15.68
CA THR A 183 7.94 -10.26 -14.30
C THR A 183 6.87 -9.18 -14.15
N TYR A 184 7.13 -7.97 -14.65
CA TYR A 184 6.18 -6.84 -14.57
C TYR A 184 4.86 -7.18 -15.26
N ARG A 185 4.91 -7.72 -16.47
CA ARG A 185 3.74 -8.07 -17.29
C ARG A 185 2.96 -9.24 -16.70
N ASP A 186 3.65 -10.33 -16.37
CA ASP A 186 3.03 -11.61 -16.02
C ASP A 186 2.45 -11.61 -14.61
N GLU A 187 2.96 -10.74 -13.72
CA GLU A 187 2.48 -10.57 -12.35
C GLU A 187 1.52 -9.36 -12.19
N ASP A 188 1.12 -8.72 -13.28
CA ASP A 188 0.31 -7.49 -13.25
C ASP A 188 0.90 -6.42 -12.30
N ALA A 189 2.21 -6.22 -12.36
CA ALA A 189 2.84 -5.21 -11.54
C ALA A 189 2.56 -3.79 -12.09
N THR A 190 2.54 -2.81 -11.21
CA THR A 190 2.49 -1.39 -11.54
C THR A 190 3.84 -0.71 -11.36
N LEU A 191 4.76 -1.38 -10.67
CA LEU A 191 6.17 -1.02 -10.51
C LEU A 191 7.01 -2.29 -10.38
N VAL A 192 8.09 -2.37 -11.14
CA VAL A 192 9.25 -3.23 -10.88
C VAL A 192 10.49 -2.34 -10.89
N GLU A 193 11.23 -2.32 -9.80
CA GLU A 193 12.44 -1.50 -9.62
C GLU A 193 13.55 -2.38 -9.07
N VAL A 194 14.75 -2.18 -9.58
CA VAL A 194 15.98 -2.80 -9.08
C VAL A 194 17.01 -1.70 -8.79
N ASN A 195 17.33 -1.52 -7.51
CA ASN A 195 18.25 -0.48 -7.06
C ASN A 195 19.07 -0.94 -5.84
N PRO A 196 20.31 -1.51 -6.07
CA PRO A 196 20.98 -1.60 -7.36
C PRO A 196 20.73 -2.89 -8.15
N LEU A 197 20.80 -2.78 -9.47
CA LEU A 197 21.16 -3.86 -10.37
C LEU A 197 22.70 -3.86 -10.44
N VAL A 198 23.35 -4.98 -10.14
CA VAL A 198 24.82 -4.96 -9.99
C VAL A 198 25.53 -5.79 -11.04
N LYS A 199 26.74 -5.36 -11.40
CA LYS A 199 27.74 -6.18 -12.07
C LYS A 199 28.74 -6.65 -11.04
N THR A 200 28.91 -7.96 -10.91
CA THR A 200 29.88 -8.56 -10.01
C THR A 200 31.30 -8.48 -10.57
N GLU A 201 32.33 -8.70 -9.71
CA GLU A 201 33.73 -8.83 -10.19
C GLU A 201 33.89 -9.96 -11.21
N ASP A 202 33.06 -11.00 -11.17
CA ASP A 202 33.05 -12.11 -12.12
C ASP A 202 32.29 -11.75 -13.42
N GLY A 203 31.68 -10.56 -13.48
CA GLY A 203 31.00 -10.00 -14.64
C GLY A 203 29.56 -10.45 -14.82
N ASP A 204 28.94 -11.07 -13.81
CA ASP A 204 27.53 -11.42 -13.78
C ASP A 204 26.67 -10.21 -13.47
N ILE A 205 25.47 -10.14 -14.05
CA ILE A 205 24.45 -9.13 -13.75
C ILE A 205 23.41 -9.73 -12.82
N ILE A 206 23.17 -9.09 -11.67
CA ILE A 206 22.33 -9.59 -10.58
C ILE A 206 21.40 -8.49 -10.07
N ALA A 207 20.13 -8.79 -9.93
CA ALA A 207 19.18 -7.94 -9.20
C ALA A 207 19.42 -8.11 -7.69
N LEU A 208 20.06 -7.09 -7.07
CA LEU A 208 20.50 -7.18 -5.68
C LEU A 208 19.44 -6.70 -4.68
N ASP A 209 18.73 -5.64 -5.01
CA ASP A 209 17.63 -5.09 -4.20
C ASP A 209 16.46 -4.76 -5.13
N GLY A 210 15.35 -5.46 -4.93
CA GLY A 210 14.16 -5.35 -5.75
C GLY A 210 12.97 -4.78 -4.98
N LYS A 211 12.20 -3.95 -5.69
CA LYS A 211 10.90 -3.46 -5.23
C LYS A 211 9.86 -3.78 -6.29
N VAL A 212 8.78 -4.41 -5.87
CA VAL A 212 7.64 -4.74 -6.74
C VAL A 212 6.36 -4.22 -6.10
N THR A 213 5.53 -3.56 -6.91
CA THR A 213 4.16 -3.19 -6.54
C THR A 213 3.21 -3.89 -7.50
N LEU A 214 2.35 -4.74 -6.98
CA LEU A 214 1.34 -5.48 -7.74
C LEU A 214 0.03 -4.71 -7.81
N ASP A 215 -0.69 -4.84 -8.92
CA ASP A 215 -2.05 -4.31 -9.04
C ASP A 215 -3.04 -5.19 -8.27
N ALA A 216 -3.56 -4.68 -7.15
CA ALA A 216 -4.55 -5.41 -6.34
C ALA A 216 -5.85 -5.69 -7.10
N ASN A 217 -6.18 -4.92 -8.15
CA ASN A 217 -7.36 -5.16 -8.98
C ASN A 217 -7.21 -6.40 -9.89
N ALA A 218 -5.98 -6.88 -10.10
CA ALA A 218 -5.70 -8.09 -10.86
C ALA A 218 -5.79 -9.38 -10.03
N GLY A 219 -6.05 -9.30 -8.72
CA GLY A 219 -6.06 -10.45 -7.80
C GLY A 219 -7.00 -11.58 -8.23
N PHE A 220 -8.05 -11.31 -9.01
CA PHE A 220 -8.96 -12.34 -9.54
C PHE A 220 -8.26 -13.35 -10.46
N ARG A 221 -7.13 -12.99 -11.07
CA ARG A 221 -6.31 -13.88 -11.91
C ARG A 221 -4.99 -14.31 -11.28
N HIS A 222 -4.68 -13.77 -10.09
CA HIS A 222 -3.50 -14.11 -9.27
C HIS A 222 -3.91 -14.49 -7.84
N PRO A 223 -4.60 -15.63 -7.64
CA PRO A 223 -5.04 -16.05 -6.31
C PRO A 223 -3.87 -16.34 -5.35
N ASP A 224 -2.70 -16.64 -5.87
CA ASP A 224 -1.46 -16.85 -5.13
C ASP A 224 -0.88 -15.56 -4.51
N HIS A 225 -1.22 -14.39 -5.05
CA HIS A 225 -0.81 -13.10 -4.48
C HIS A 225 -1.41 -12.84 -3.09
N GLU A 226 -2.52 -13.49 -2.71
CA GLU A 226 -3.06 -13.40 -1.36
C GLU A 226 -2.05 -13.83 -0.28
N ALA A 227 -1.19 -14.81 -0.60
CA ALA A 227 -0.14 -15.28 0.30
C ALA A 227 0.98 -14.25 0.53
N LEU A 228 1.10 -13.25 -0.35
CA LEU A 228 2.09 -12.17 -0.26
C LEU A 228 1.61 -10.98 0.59
N GLU A 229 0.33 -10.95 0.99
CA GLU A 229 -0.22 -9.89 1.81
C GLU A 229 0.43 -9.84 3.19
N ASP A 230 0.83 -8.64 3.60
CA ASP A 230 1.30 -8.38 4.96
C ASP A 230 0.11 -8.15 5.89
N LYS A 231 -0.42 -9.25 6.42
CA LYS A 231 -1.56 -9.21 7.34
C LYS A 231 -1.25 -8.53 8.68
N ALA A 232 0.03 -8.41 9.03
CA ALA A 232 0.45 -7.79 10.30
C ALA A 232 0.53 -6.26 10.22
N ALA A 233 0.72 -5.70 9.03
CA ALA A 233 0.78 -4.25 8.80
C ALA A 233 -0.58 -3.62 8.48
N ALA A 234 -1.63 -4.42 8.27
CA ALA A 234 -2.97 -3.91 7.99
C ALA A 234 -3.54 -3.23 9.25
N ASP A 235 -4.14 -2.04 9.06
CA ASP A 235 -4.94 -1.42 10.12
C ASP A 235 -6.05 -2.40 10.57
N PRO A 236 -6.24 -2.63 11.88
CA PRO A 236 -7.23 -3.59 12.37
C PRO A 236 -8.67 -3.30 11.89
N LEU A 237 -9.02 -2.02 11.70
CA LEU A 237 -10.34 -1.63 11.18
C LEU A 237 -10.45 -1.92 9.68
N GLU A 238 -9.39 -1.68 8.90
CA GLU A 238 -9.35 -2.04 7.47
C GLU A 238 -9.41 -3.56 7.28
N ALA A 239 -8.70 -4.32 8.11
CA ALA A 239 -8.77 -5.78 8.10
C ALA A 239 -10.18 -6.30 8.44
N LYS A 240 -10.84 -5.70 9.47
CA LYS A 240 -12.23 -6.01 9.84
C LYS A 240 -13.20 -5.64 8.70
N ALA A 241 -13.01 -4.47 8.07
CA ALA A 241 -13.82 -4.01 6.94
C ALA A 241 -13.71 -4.96 5.74
N LYS A 242 -12.50 -5.39 5.39
CA LYS A 242 -12.25 -6.37 4.32
C LYS A 242 -12.96 -7.70 4.58
N ALA A 243 -12.94 -8.19 5.82
CA ALA A 243 -13.63 -9.41 6.22
C ALA A 243 -15.18 -9.31 6.12
N LEU A 244 -15.71 -8.07 6.12
CA LEU A 244 -17.15 -7.76 5.98
C LEU A 244 -17.52 -7.33 4.55
N ASP A 245 -16.59 -7.42 3.60
CA ASP A 245 -16.74 -6.95 2.22
C ASP A 245 -17.13 -5.46 2.12
N LEU A 246 -16.56 -4.64 3.01
CA LEU A 246 -16.77 -3.20 3.06
C LEU A 246 -15.58 -2.46 2.42
N ASN A 247 -15.89 -1.50 1.56
CA ASN A 247 -14.89 -0.61 0.96
C ASN A 247 -14.56 0.53 1.91
N TYR A 248 -13.57 0.31 2.77
CA TYR A 248 -13.17 1.18 3.87
C TYR A 248 -11.70 1.56 3.79
N VAL A 249 -11.40 2.83 4.06
CA VAL A 249 -10.04 3.35 4.26
C VAL A 249 -9.99 4.19 5.51
N LYS A 250 -9.05 3.92 6.41
CA LYS A 250 -8.81 4.69 7.62
C LYS A 250 -8.12 6.02 7.29
N LEU A 251 -8.56 7.10 7.94
CA LEU A 251 -7.96 8.44 7.87
C LEU A 251 -7.71 9.01 9.28
N ASP A 252 -6.89 10.06 9.34
CA ASP A 252 -6.51 10.72 10.59
C ASP A 252 -7.50 11.80 11.02
N GLY A 253 -8.74 11.42 11.29
CA GLY A 253 -9.79 12.37 11.66
C GLY A 253 -10.68 11.88 12.79
N ASN A 254 -11.77 12.62 13.05
CA ASN A 254 -12.71 12.36 14.14
C ASN A 254 -14.19 12.42 13.74
N VAL A 255 -14.46 12.64 12.45
CA VAL A 255 -15.81 12.54 11.87
C VAL A 255 -15.88 11.28 11.03
N GLY A 256 -16.62 10.27 11.48
CA GLY A 256 -16.85 9.04 10.71
C GLY A 256 -17.78 9.32 9.53
N ILE A 257 -17.46 8.76 8.37
CA ILE A 257 -18.20 8.99 7.12
C ILE A 257 -18.75 7.67 6.58
N ILE A 258 -20.04 7.67 6.23
CA ILE A 258 -20.69 6.61 5.48
C ILE A 258 -21.45 7.23 4.30
N GLY A 259 -21.25 6.69 3.11
CA GLY A 259 -22.03 7.06 1.94
C GLY A 259 -22.23 5.90 0.98
N ASN A 260 -23.09 6.08 -0.02
CA ASN A 260 -23.34 5.11 -1.06
C ASN A 260 -22.85 5.63 -2.42
N GLY A 261 -21.75 5.07 -2.87
CA GLY A 261 -21.03 5.45 -4.08
C GLY A 261 -19.78 6.29 -3.79
N ALA A 262 -18.66 5.85 -4.35
CA ALA A 262 -17.34 6.41 -4.08
C ALA A 262 -17.26 7.92 -4.32
N GLY A 263 -17.88 8.43 -5.40
CA GLY A 263 -17.90 9.87 -5.71
C GLY A 263 -18.62 10.69 -4.66
N LEU A 264 -19.76 10.20 -4.11
CA LEU A 264 -20.48 10.88 -3.04
C LEU A 264 -19.67 10.87 -1.75
N VAL A 265 -19.01 9.74 -1.43
CA VAL A 265 -18.15 9.65 -0.24
C VAL A 265 -16.99 10.62 -0.34
N MET A 266 -16.28 10.66 -1.48
CA MET A 266 -15.18 11.62 -1.70
C MET A 266 -15.63 13.06 -1.53
N SER A 267 -16.76 13.44 -2.16
CA SER A 267 -17.34 14.77 -1.98
C SER A 267 -17.74 15.06 -0.53
N THR A 268 -18.23 14.06 0.19
CA THR A 268 -18.57 14.19 1.62
C THR A 268 -17.34 14.44 2.48
N LEU A 269 -16.21 13.76 2.19
CA LEU A 269 -14.93 14.01 2.85
C LEU A 269 -14.51 15.48 2.69
N ASP A 270 -14.58 16.01 1.46
CA ASP A 270 -14.20 17.39 1.17
C ASP A 270 -15.07 18.40 1.92
N VAL A 271 -16.40 18.21 1.88
CA VAL A 271 -17.34 19.13 2.57
C VAL A 271 -17.17 19.10 4.08
N VAL A 272 -16.89 17.92 4.67
CA VAL A 272 -16.59 17.79 6.10
C VAL A 272 -15.26 18.45 6.45
N ALA A 273 -14.24 18.33 5.60
CA ALA A 273 -12.96 19.00 5.82
C ALA A 273 -13.12 20.53 5.81
N TYR A 274 -13.84 21.09 4.82
CA TYR A 274 -14.14 22.52 4.76
C TYR A 274 -14.97 23.00 5.95
N ALA A 275 -16.03 22.27 6.32
CA ALA A 275 -16.81 22.60 7.52
C ALA A 275 -15.96 22.53 8.80
N GLY A 276 -15.02 21.60 8.87
CA GLY A 276 -14.07 21.49 9.96
C GLY A 276 -13.16 22.70 10.08
N GLU A 277 -12.64 23.22 8.97
CA GLU A 277 -11.85 24.47 8.97
C GLU A 277 -12.70 25.67 9.43
N ASP A 278 -13.87 25.84 8.84
CA ASP A 278 -14.73 27.01 9.09
C ASP A 278 -15.25 27.10 10.54
N PHE A 279 -15.67 25.97 11.11
CA PHE A 279 -16.34 25.95 12.41
C PHE A 279 -15.44 25.52 13.57
N THR A 280 -14.33 24.83 13.33
CA THR A 280 -13.48 24.25 14.38
C THR A 280 -12.01 24.62 14.27
N GLY A 281 -11.61 25.40 13.25
CA GLY A 281 -10.22 25.73 13.00
C GLY A 281 -9.38 24.48 12.66
N GLY A 282 -9.95 23.56 11.90
CA GLY A 282 -9.30 22.34 11.42
C GLY A 282 -9.22 21.19 12.43
N LYS A 283 -9.93 21.28 13.57
CA LYS A 283 -9.96 20.20 14.57
C LYS A 283 -10.86 19.03 14.18
N ALA A 284 -11.96 19.29 13.46
CA ALA A 284 -12.82 18.26 12.92
C ALA A 284 -12.37 17.90 11.51
N LYS A 285 -12.06 16.61 11.28
CA LYS A 285 -11.59 16.06 9.99
C LYS A 285 -12.25 14.72 9.74
N PRO A 286 -12.38 14.29 8.46
CA PRO A 286 -12.86 12.95 8.14
C PRO A 286 -11.96 11.86 8.73
N ALA A 287 -12.57 10.88 9.41
CA ALA A 287 -11.87 9.78 10.06
C ALA A 287 -11.68 8.56 9.14
N ASN A 288 -12.47 8.47 8.10
CA ASN A 288 -12.45 7.35 7.17
C ASN A 288 -13.18 7.67 5.86
N PHE A 289 -12.86 6.88 4.84
CA PHE A 289 -13.71 6.65 3.68
C PHE A 289 -14.51 5.37 3.93
N LEU A 290 -15.82 5.36 3.71
CA LEU A 290 -16.63 4.13 3.66
C LEU A 290 -17.73 4.27 2.62
N ASP A 291 -17.61 3.50 1.55
CA ASP A 291 -18.64 3.33 0.53
C ASP A 291 -19.37 2.00 0.74
N ILE A 292 -20.65 2.09 1.06
CA ILE A 292 -21.52 0.90 1.23
C ILE A 292 -22.09 0.37 -0.10
N GLY A 293 -21.70 0.99 -1.22
CA GLY A 293 -22.13 0.58 -2.56
C GLY A 293 -23.53 1.00 -2.95
N GLY A 294 -23.84 0.85 -4.22
CA GLY A 294 -25.13 1.25 -4.81
C GLY A 294 -26.29 0.29 -4.58
N GLY A 295 -26.06 -0.86 -3.95
CA GLY A 295 -27.07 -1.90 -3.66
C GLY A 295 -27.06 -2.36 -2.20
N ALA A 296 -26.58 -1.52 -1.29
CA ALA A 296 -26.38 -1.90 0.09
C ALA A 296 -27.69 -2.30 0.80
N SER A 297 -27.66 -3.44 1.49
CA SER A 297 -28.72 -3.91 2.36
C SER A 297 -28.66 -3.22 3.74
N ALA A 298 -29.72 -3.39 4.52
CA ALA A 298 -29.72 -2.98 5.92
C ALA A 298 -28.57 -3.60 6.74
N GLU A 299 -28.17 -4.81 6.41
CA GLU A 299 -27.04 -5.51 7.05
C GLU A 299 -25.70 -4.84 6.74
N ILE A 300 -25.45 -4.50 5.49
CA ILE A 300 -24.21 -3.78 5.07
C ILE A 300 -24.14 -2.43 5.78
N MET A 301 -25.24 -1.69 5.86
CA MET A 301 -25.31 -0.43 6.59
C MET A 301 -25.03 -0.63 8.08
N ALA A 302 -25.59 -1.65 8.70
CA ALA A 302 -25.39 -1.96 10.10
C ALA A 302 -23.92 -2.35 10.39
N ASN A 303 -23.30 -3.16 9.53
CA ASN A 303 -21.90 -3.55 9.64
C ASN A 303 -20.96 -2.33 9.49
N GLY A 304 -21.23 -1.46 8.53
CA GLY A 304 -20.48 -0.22 8.35
C GLY A 304 -20.56 0.72 9.55
N LEU A 305 -21.76 0.86 10.12
CA LEU A 305 -21.97 1.70 11.29
C LEU A 305 -21.29 1.10 12.54
N ASP A 306 -21.37 -0.23 12.76
CA ASP A 306 -20.68 -0.91 13.85
C ASP A 306 -19.15 -0.75 13.74
N LEU A 307 -18.60 -0.83 12.53
CA LEU A 307 -17.18 -0.62 12.28
C LEU A 307 -16.76 0.80 12.71
N ILE A 308 -17.44 1.84 12.25
CA ILE A 308 -17.12 3.23 12.56
C ILE A 308 -17.35 3.55 14.04
N MET A 309 -18.41 2.99 14.64
CA MET A 309 -18.66 3.17 16.08
C MET A 309 -17.57 2.55 16.95
N SER A 310 -16.87 1.51 16.47
CA SER A 310 -15.76 0.88 17.17
C SER A 310 -14.44 1.67 17.10
N ASP A 311 -14.33 2.66 16.22
CA ASP A 311 -13.13 3.51 16.09
C ASP A 311 -13.06 4.54 17.21
N GLU A 312 -12.08 4.44 18.10
CA GLU A 312 -11.92 5.33 19.25
C GLU A 312 -11.65 6.79 18.88
N GLN A 313 -11.14 7.06 17.67
CA GLN A 313 -10.89 8.43 17.19
C GLN A 313 -12.17 9.14 16.78
N VAL A 314 -13.19 8.42 16.37
CA VAL A 314 -14.46 8.98 15.88
C VAL A 314 -15.26 9.56 17.04
N ARG A 315 -15.70 10.82 16.88
CA ARG A 315 -16.50 11.58 17.86
C ARG A 315 -17.93 11.82 17.37
N SER A 316 -18.13 11.94 16.07
CA SER A 316 -19.44 12.03 15.42
C SER A 316 -19.44 11.22 14.13
N VAL A 317 -20.61 10.84 13.63
CA VAL A 317 -20.76 10.09 12.38
C VAL A 317 -21.68 10.85 11.43
N PHE A 318 -21.25 11.02 10.19
CA PHE A 318 -22.08 11.55 9.11
C PHE A 318 -22.43 10.43 8.13
N VAL A 319 -23.72 10.12 8.05
CA VAL A 319 -24.30 9.20 7.07
C VAL A 319 -24.91 10.02 5.95
N ASN A 320 -24.31 10.01 4.77
CA ASN A 320 -24.77 10.74 3.59
C ASN A 320 -25.18 9.78 2.48
N VAL A 321 -26.45 9.63 2.27
CA VAL A 321 -26.99 8.69 1.28
C VAL A 321 -27.87 9.40 0.26
N PHE A 322 -27.57 9.13 -1.02
CA PHE A 322 -28.46 9.45 -2.13
C PHE A 322 -29.07 8.14 -2.66
N GLY A 323 -30.36 7.92 -2.35
CA GLY A 323 -31.08 6.72 -2.75
C GLY A 323 -31.19 6.60 -4.27
N GLY A 324 -30.54 5.58 -4.79
CA GLY A 324 -30.64 5.11 -6.16
C GLY A 324 -31.12 3.65 -6.12
N ILE A 325 -30.20 2.71 -6.44
CA ILE A 325 -30.45 1.26 -6.25
C ILE A 325 -30.57 0.95 -4.74
N THR A 326 -29.67 1.51 -3.91
CA THR A 326 -29.87 1.50 -2.45
C THR A 326 -30.99 2.46 -2.09
N ALA A 327 -32.09 1.94 -1.54
CA ALA A 327 -33.23 2.75 -1.12
C ALA A 327 -33.01 3.30 0.30
N CYS A 328 -33.47 4.53 0.56
CA CYS A 328 -33.29 5.20 1.86
C CYS A 328 -33.99 4.49 3.03
N ASP A 329 -35.06 3.75 2.79
CA ASP A 329 -35.75 2.91 3.80
C ASP A 329 -34.83 1.78 4.31
N GLN A 330 -34.06 1.11 3.41
CA GLN A 330 -33.11 0.07 3.79
C GLN A 330 -31.95 0.64 4.62
N VAL A 331 -31.46 1.83 4.27
CA VAL A 331 -30.44 2.54 5.06
C VAL A 331 -30.97 2.88 6.45
N ALA A 332 -32.20 3.40 6.53
CA ALA A 332 -32.85 3.74 7.80
C ALA A 332 -33.06 2.50 8.70
N LEU A 333 -33.46 1.38 8.12
CA LEU A 333 -33.57 0.10 8.84
C LEU A 333 -32.20 -0.39 9.33
N GLY A 334 -31.14 -0.24 8.51
CA GLY A 334 -29.78 -0.57 8.90
C GLY A 334 -29.26 0.27 10.07
N ILE A 335 -29.49 1.59 10.05
CA ILE A 335 -29.17 2.49 11.16
C ILE A 335 -29.90 2.08 12.44
N LYS A 336 -31.23 1.87 12.35
CA LYS A 336 -32.05 1.41 13.46
C LYS A 336 -31.53 0.10 14.05
N GLY A 337 -31.34 -0.92 13.20
CA GLY A 337 -30.86 -2.24 13.64
C GLY A 337 -29.45 -2.19 14.27
N ALA A 338 -28.54 -1.36 13.75
CA ALA A 338 -27.22 -1.16 14.34
C ALA A 338 -27.29 -0.53 15.72
N LEU A 339 -28.09 0.54 15.89
CA LEU A 339 -28.25 1.21 17.18
C LEU A 339 -28.95 0.33 18.22
N GLU A 340 -29.97 -0.44 17.82
CA GLU A 340 -30.61 -1.43 18.69
C GLU A 340 -29.64 -2.53 19.14
N LYS A 341 -28.79 -3.03 18.24
CA LYS A 341 -27.76 -4.05 18.54
C LYS A 341 -26.66 -3.51 19.46
N LEU A 342 -26.23 -2.28 19.26
CA LEU A 342 -25.19 -1.64 20.06
C LEU A 342 -25.70 -1.25 21.45
N GLY A 343 -26.98 -0.89 21.57
CA GLY A 343 -27.57 -0.45 22.85
C GLY A 343 -26.72 0.62 23.53
N ASP A 344 -26.38 0.42 24.80
CA ASP A 344 -25.58 1.38 25.59
C ASP A 344 -24.15 1.63 25.08
N LYS A 345 -23.67 0.82 24.13
CA LYS A 345 -22.38 1.02 23.46
C LYS A 345 -22.45 2.08 22.35
N ALA A 346 -23.64 2.42 21.88
CA ALA A 346 -23.85 3.51 20.94
C ALA A 346 -23.77 4.83 21.70
N VAL A 347 -22.61 5.49 21.64
CA VAL A 347 -22.36 6.75 22.36
C VAL A 347 -22.06 7.92 21.43
N LYS A 348 -21.87 7.67 20.14
CA LYS A 348 -21.47 8.70 19.17
C LYS A 348 -22.69 9.26 18.44
N PRO A 349 -22.85 10.59 18.37
CA PRO A 349 -23.94 11.22 17.63
C PRO A 349 -23.84 10.94 16.13
N LEU A 350 -24.99 10.67 15.50
CA LEU A 350 -25.15 10.47 14.07
C LEU A 350 -25.88 11.67 13.46
N VAL A 351 -25.31 12.21 12.40
CA VAL A 351 -25.99 13.14 11.51
C VAL A 351 -26.34 12.40 10.24
N VAL A 352 -27.62 12.38 9.88
CA VAL A 352 -28.12 11.58 8.75
C VAL A 352 -28.74 12.50 7.71
N ARG A 353 -28.23 12.43 6.48
CA ARG A 353 -28.83 13.04 5.31
C ARG A 353 -29.27 11.94 4.37
N LEU A 354 -30.58 11.87 4.13
CA LEU A 354 -31.21 10.98 3.16
C LEU A 354 -31.86 11.81 2.06
N ASP A 355 -31.61 11.43 0.81
CA ASP A 355 -32.23 12.00 -0.38
C ASP A 355 -32.40 10.93 -1.47
N GLY A 356 -33.21 11.18 -2.49
CA GLY A 356 -33.45 10.24 -3.60
C GLY A 356 -34.54 9.21 -3.31
N ASN A 357 -34.34 7.97 -3.77
CA ASN A 357 -35.36 6.92 -3.74
C ASN A 357 -35.75 6.50 -2.32
N ALA A 358 -37.08 6.34 -2.06
CA ALA A 358 -37.68 5.97 -0.77
C ALA A 358 -37.27 6.90 0.40
N VAL A 359 -36.98 8.18 0.11
CA VAL A 359 -36.54 9.15 1.14
C VAL A 359 -37.62 9.40 2.19
N THR A 360 -38.89 9.47 1.78
CA THR A 360 -40.04 9.69 2.68
C THR A 360 -40.18 8.55 3.69
N GLU A 361 -40.06 7.35 3.22
CA GLU A 361 -40.15 6.12 4.04
C GLU A 361 -38.94 6.03 4.97
N GLY A 362 -37.72 6.30 4.47
CA GLY A 362 -36.52 6.30 5.27
C GLY A 362 -36.54 7.31 6.39
N ARG A 363 -36.96 8.56 6.11
CA ARG A 363 -37.11 9.61 7.12
C ARG A 363 -38.15 9.22 8.17
N LYS A 364 -39.30 8.69 7.74
CA LYS A 364 -40.36 8.24 8.66
C LYS A 364 -39.88 7.15 9.61
N ILE A 365 -39.09 6.19 9.14
CA ILE A 365 -38.51 5.11 9.98
C ILE A 365 -37.65 5.73 11.10
N LEU A 366 -36.77 6.68 10.75
CA LEU A 366 -35.88 7.33 11.74
C LEU A 366 -36.63 8.28 12.68
N GLU A 367 -37.66 8.98 12.20
CA GLU A 367 -38.54 9.83 13.03
C GLU A 367 -39.33 8.98 14.04
N GLU A 368 -39.91 7.88 13.63
CA GLU A 368 -40.65 6.93 14.51
C GLU A 368 -39.70 6.25 15.50
N PHE A 369 -38.47 5.94 15.09
CA PHE A 369 -37.44 5.37 15.95
C PHE A 369 -36.99 6.37 17.04
N ASN A 370 -36.98 7.66 16.72
CA ASN A 370 -36.71 8.79 17.63
C ASN A 370 -35.53 8.56 18.59
N HIS A 371 -34.42 8.08 18.05
CA HIS A 371 -33.22 7.77 18.84
C HIS A 371 -32.45 9.05 19.19
N PRO A 372 -32.03 9.28 20.46
CA PRO A 372 -31.42 10.53 20.90
C PRO A 372 -30.11 10.87 20.21
N LEU A 373 -29.38 9.89 19.66
CA LEU A 373 -28.14 10.10 18.93
C LEU A 373 -28.37 10.51 17.48
N VAL A 374 -29.57 10.35 16.91
CA VAL A 374 -29.83 10.59 15.49
C VAL A 374 -30.34 12.01 15.27
N THR A 375 -29.64 12.77 14.44
CA THR A 375 -30.09 14.08 13.96
C THR A 375 -30.23 14.02 12.45
N MET A 376 -31.44 14.24 11.92
CA MET A 376 -31.70 14.31 10.49
C MET A 376 -31.59 15.74 9.99
N VAL A 377 -30.95 15.92 8.84
CA VAL A 377 -30.81 17.21 8.14
C VAL A 377 -31.11 17.04 6.65
N SER A 378 -31.35 18.15 5.96
CA SER A 378 -31.81 18.11 4.58
C SER A 378 -30.71 18.25 3.53
N THR A 379 -29.64 18.98 3.84
CA THR A 379 -28.55 19.28 2.91
C THR A 379 -27.23 18.65 3.36
N MET A 380 -26.32 18.43 2.41
CA MET A 380 -25.00 17.90 2.70
C MET A 380 -24.15 18.89 3.51
N ASP A 381 -24.22 20.17 3.19
CA ASP A 381 -23.45 21.22 3.87
C ASP A 381 -23.91 21.39 5.34
N GLU A 382 -25.22 21.37 5.56
CA GLU A 382 -25.79 21.40 6.93
C GLU A 382 -25.34 20.17 7.74
N ALA A 383 -25.37 18.99 7.11
CA ALA A 383 -24.94 17.75 7.76
C ALA A 383 -23.46 17.78 8.11
N ALA A 384 -22.60 18.23 7.20
CA ALA A 384 -21.16 18.34 7.42
C ALA A 384 -20.85 19.32 8.55
N SER A 385 -21.49 20.51 8.54
CA SER A 385 -21.35 21.52 9.59
C SER A 385 -21.79 20.97 10.94
N LYS A 386 -22.93 20.25 10.98
CA LYS A 386 -23.45 19.65 12.22
C LYS A 386 -22.56 18.54 12.76
N ALA A 387 -22.04 17.68 11.87
CA ALA A 387 -21.12 16.61 12.25
C ALA A 387 -19.79 17.18 12.79
N ALA A 388 -19.24 18.20 12.14
CA ALA A 388 -18.03 18.89 12.61
C ALA A 388 -18.25 19.58 13.98
N GLU A 389 -19.39 20.25 14.16
CA GLU A 389 -19.78 20.84 15.46
C GLU A 389 -19.82 19.79 16.56
N LEU A 390 -20.46 18.64 16.31
CA LEU A 390 -20.60 17.56 17.28
C LEU A 390 -19.25 16.90 17.61
N ALA A 391 -18.39 16.70 16.61
CA ALA A 391 -17.06 16.13 16.81
C ALA A 391 -16.14 17.05 17.66
N SER A 392 -16.40 18.37 17.67
CA SER A 392 -15.60 19.34 18.39
C SER A 392 -16.01 19.54 19.86
N LYS A 393 -17.22 19.12 20.24
CA LYS A 393 -17.78 19.36 21.61
C LYS A 393 -17.25 18.42 22.68
N GLU A 394 -16.63 17.31 22.31
CA GLU A 394 -16.12 16.29 23.21
C GLU A 394 -14.60 16.23 23.30
N ALA A 395 -13.92 17.35 23.13
CA ALA A 395 -12.46 17.43 23.25
C ALA A 395 -12.06 17.92 24.64
#